data_03a0ac6932fcd477280afb8710678774
#
_entry.id   03a0ac6932fcd477280afb8710678774
#
_cell.length_a   1.000
_cell.length_b   1.000
_cell.length_c   1.000
_cell.angle_alpha   90.00
_cell.angle_beta   90.00
_cell.angle_gamma   90.00
#
_symmetry.space_group_name_H-M   'P 1'
#
loop_
_entity.id
_entity.type
_entity.pdbx_description
1 polymer ?
#
loop_
_entity_poly.entity_id
_entity_poly.type
_entity_poly.pdbx_seq_one_letter_code
_entity_poly.pdbx_strand_id
1 'polypeptide(L)'
;GKKNPSSSNLSELLKAFTNPNSASKFKEKFIVNIRNQWMPISTKDIACFSKEVLNYIYLLNGERYMIDFVTLEEVEELLDPKQFYRANRQYIINIEAIQTVKPVENSKLIIKLKEPNQKLEIDMSRLKSPEFKKWMDR
;
A
#
# COMPACT_ATOMS: atom_id res chain seq x y z
N GLY A 1 -8.77 21.33 -22.25
CA GLY A 1 -8.71 21.73 -22.40
C GLY A 1 -8.79 21.47 -22.54
N LYS A 2 -8.92 21.36 -22.68
CA LYS A 2 -8.95 21.60 -22.72
C LYS A 2 -8.94 21.31 -22.61
N LYS A 3 -9.00 20.77 -22.61
CA LYS A 3 -8.89 20.82 -22.36
C LYS A 3 -8.49 20.52 -22.32
N ASN A 4 -8.36 20.11 -22.63
CA ASN A 4 -7.83 20.18 -22.51
C ASN A 4 -7.61 19.70 -22.31
N PRO A 5 -7.44 18.62 -22.80
CA PRO A 5 -7.09 18.65 -22.31
C PRO A 5 -6.98 18.94 -22.13
N SER A 6 -7.22 19.07 -22.43
CA SER A 6 -6.81 19.63 -21.96
C SER A 6 -6.89 20.74 -21.07
N SER A 7 -7.98 21.65 -21.15
CA SER A 7 -7.86 22.75 -20.23
C SER A 7 -8.16 22.35 -18.79
N SER A 8 -9.05 21.41 -18.58
CA SER A 8 -9.31 20.90 -17.23
C SER A 8 -8.09 20.23 -16.63
N ASN A 9 -7.34 19.51 -17.43
CA ASN A 9 -6.10 18.89 -16.95
C ASN A 9 -5.07 19.93 -16.57
N LEU A 10 -4.99 20.98 -17.34
CA LEU A 10 -4.07 22.06 -17.04
C LEU A 10 -4.44 22.75 -15.74
N SER A 11 -5.72 22.98 -15.53
CA SER A 11 -6.21 23.62 -14.31
C SER A 11 -5.85 22.79 -13.08
N GLU A 12 -5.99 21.48 -13.16
CA GLU A 12 -5.65 20.60 -12.05
C GLU A 12 -4.15 20.56 -11.81
N LEU A 13 -3.35 20.58 -12.87
CA LEU A 13 -1.91 20.65 -12.72
C LEU A 13 -1.49 21.93 -12.01
N LEU A 14 -2.13 23.05 -12.38
CA LEU A 14 -1.81 24.32 -11.74
C LEU A 14 -2.17 24.31 -10.27
N LYS A 15 -3.29 23.68 -9.90
CA LYS A 15 -3.68 23.55 -8.50
C LYS A 15 -2.65 22.74 -7.74
N ALA A 16 -2.15 21.67 -8.34
CA ALA A 16 -1.15 20.83 -7.69
C ALA A 16 0.14 21.61 -7.42
N PHE A 17 0.50 22.53 -8.31
CA PHE A 17 1.70 23.33 -8.12
C PHE A 17 1.52 24.44 -7.10
N THR A 18 0.30 24.96 -6.97
CA THR A 18 0.07 26.11 -6.10
C THR A 18 -0.32 25.74 -4.68
N ASN A 19 -0.69 24.49 -4.46
CA ASN A 19 -1.09 24.03 -3.14
C ASN A 19 -0.32 22.77 -2.76
N PRO A 20 0.70 22.89 -1.90
CA PRO A 20 1.52 21.73 -1.52
C PRO A 20 0.71 20.58 -0.94
N ASN A 21 -0.37 20.89 -0.24
CA ASN A 21 -1.19 19.85 0.36
C ASN A 21 -1.99 19.07 -0.67
N SER A 22 -2.30 19.71 -1.78
CA SER A 22 -3.04 19.03 -2.86
C SER A 22 -2.10 18.31 -3.80
N ALA A 23 -0.78 18.44 -3.62
CA ALA A 23 0.20 17.72 -4.44
C ALA A 23 0.18 16.23 -4.18
N SER A 24 -0.36 15.81 -3.04
CA SER A 24 -0.51 14.39 -2.76
C SER A 24 -1.61 13.84 -3.65
N LYS A 25 -1.22 13.03 -4.63
CA LYS A 25 -2.16 12.36 -5.53
C LYS A 25 -2.65 11.05 -4.94
N PHE A 26 -2.15 10.70 -3.80
CA PHE A 26 -2.36 9.37 -3.25
C PHE A 26 -3.48 9.40 -2.24
N LYS A 27 -4.16 8.26 -2.13
CA LYS A 27 -5.29 8.15 -1.24
C LYS A 27 -4.83 8.19 0.21
N GLU A 28 -5.41 9.10 0.98
CA GLU A 28 -5.00 9.31 2.37
C GLU A 28 -5.81 8.52 3.37
N LYS A 29 -6.99 8.05 2.98
CA LYS A 29 -7.86 7.30 3.85
C LYS A 29 -8.60 6.22 3.08
N PHE A 30 -8.82 5.10 3.75
CA PHE A 30 -9.68 4.04 3.25
C PHE A 30 -10.85 3.88 4.21
N ILE A 31 -12.03 3.66 3.66
CA ILE A 31 -13.23 3.50 4.48
C ILE A 31 -13.51 2.02 4.66
N VAL A 32 -13.65 1.59 5.90
CA VAL A 32 -14.10 0.23 6.20
C VAL A 32 -15.49 0.31 6.78
N ASN A 33 -16.27 -0.73 6.55
CA ASN A 33 -17.64 -0.82 7.02
C ASN A 33 -17.69 -1.88 8.13
N ILE A 34 -18.04 -1.44 9.34
CA ILE A 34 -18.12 -2.33 10.48
C ILE A 34 -19.51 -2.16 11.08
N ARG A 35 -20.31 -3.23 11.04
CA ARG A 35 -21.64 -3.22 11.65
C ARG A 35 -22.47 -2.03 11.17
N ASN A 36 -22.44 -1.79 9.85
CA ASN A 36 -23.17 -0.70 9.20
C ASN A 36 -22.67 0.69 9.61
N GLN A 37 -21.46 0.76 10.13
CA GLN A 37 -20.81 2.03 10.41
C GLN A 37 -19.58 2.17 9.51
N TRP A 38 -19.37 3.35 9.00
CA TRP A 38 -18.22 3.65 8.17
C TRP A 38 -17.12 4.20 9.07
N MET A 39 -15.93 3.65 8.92
CA MET A 39 -14.80 4.11 9.70
C MET A 39 -13.64 4.43 8.76
N PRO A 40 -13.15 5.67 8.78
CA PRO A 40 -11.99 6.01 7.95
C PRO A 40 -10.71 5.52 8.63
N ILE A 41 -9.83 4.93 7.82
CA ILE A 41 -8.53 4.46 8.26
C ILE A 41 -7.49 5.27 7.51
N SER A 42 -6.58 5.90 8.22
CA SER A 42 -5.47 6.62 7.59
C SER A 42 -4.57 5.64 6.86
N THR A 43 -4.28 5.94 5.60
CA THR A 43 -3.44 5.07 4.78
C THR A 43 -2.08 4.81 5.43
N LYS A 44 -1.49 5.83 6.04
CA LYS A 44 -0.19 5.70 6.70
C LYS A 44 -0.20 4.72 7.87
N ASP A 45 -1.37 4.42 8.42
CA ASP A 45 -1.49 3.50 9.55
C ASP A 45 -1.70 2.05 9.10
N ILE A 46 -1.78 1.81 7.80
CA ILE A 46 -2.00 0.48 7.26
C ILE A 46 -0.66 -0.23 7.08
N ALA A 47 -0.52 -1.40 7.71
CA ALA A 47 0.68 -2.21 7.57
C ALA A 47 0.70 -2.94 6.23
N CYS A 48 -0.42 -3.51 5.83
CA CYS A 48 -0.50 -4.19 4.55
C CYS A 48 -1.94 -4.39 4.11
N PHE A 49 -2.08 -4.58 2.79
CA PHE A 49 -3.33 -5.01 2.18
C PHE A 49 -3.16 -6.47 1.81
N SER A 50 -4.19 -7.27 2.09
CA SER A 50 -4.14 -8.71 1.87
C SER A 50 -5.35 -9.13 1.03
N LYS A 51 -5.07 -9.84 -0.06
CA LYS A 51 -6.12 -10.43 -0.88
C LYS A 51 -6.11 -11.94 -0.66
N GLU A 52 -7.07 -12.39 0.12
CA GLU A 52 -7.27 -13.80 0.42
C GLU A 52 -8.64 -14.19 -0.14
N VAL A 53 -9.34 -15.14 0.51
CA VAL A 53 -10.74 -15.38 0.16
C VAL A 53 -11.54 -14.11 0.38
N LEU A 54 -11.28 -13.44 1.51
CA LEU A 54 -11.78 -12.10 1.76
C LEU A 54 -10.60 -11.15 1.74
N ASN A 55 -10.88 -9.88 1.48
CA ASN A 55 -9.84 -8.86 1.43
C ASN A 55 -9.73 -8.16 2.77
N TYR A 56 -8.50 -7.92 3.20
CA TYR A 56 -8.25 -7.33 4.52
C TYR A 56 -7.23 -6.22 4.45
N ILE A 57 -7.33 -5.29 5.39
CA ILE A 57 -6.22 -4.41 5.73
C ILE A 57 -5.78 -4.77 7.16
N TYR A 58 -4.48 -4.78 7.36
CA TYR A 58 -3.87 -4.95 8.68
C TYR A 58 -3.25 -3.62 9.05
N LEU A 59 -3.56 -3.13 10.25
CA LEU A 59 -3.00 -1.87 10.70
C LEU A 59 -1.69 -2.10 11.44
N LEU A 60 -0.90 -1.05 11.53
CA LEU A 60 0.37 -1.11 12.26
C LEU A 60 0.17 -1.52 13.71
N ASN A 61 -1.00 -1.23 14.28
CA ASN A 61 -1.31 -1.64 15.66
C ASN A 61 -1.84 -3.06 15.79
N GLY A 62 -1.93 -3.79 14.68
CA GLY A 62 -2.34 -5.19 14.69
C GLY A 62 -3.82 -5.43 14.43
N GLU A 63 -4.62 -4.38 14.38
CA GLU A 63 -6.04 -4.53 14.06
C GLU A 63 -6.20 -4.96 12.61
N ARG A 64 -7.25 -5.71 12.33
CA ARG A 64 -7.55 -6.20 11.00
C ARG A 64 -8.99 -5.90 10.65
N TYR A 65 -9.21 -5.39 9.45
CA TYR A 65 -10.55 -5.07 8.96
C TYR A 65 -10.74 -5.61 7.56
N MET A 66 -11.96 -6.08 7.29
CA MET A 66 -12.33 -6.42 5.92
C MET A 66 -12.52 -5.13 5.14
N ILE A 67 -12.14 -5.16 3.88
CA ILE A 67 -12.29 -4.01 3.00
C ILE A 67 -12.64 -4.49 1.61
N ASP A 68 -13.49 -3.74 0.92
CA ASP A 68 -13.85 -4.06 -0.45
C ASP A 68 -12.87 -3.40 -1.40
N PHE A 69 -12.27 -4.20 -2.25
CA PHE A 69 -11.56 -3.73 -3.43
C PHE A 69 -11.62 -4.85 -4.47
N VAL A 70 -11.52 -4.46 -5.72
CA VAL A 70 -11.63 -5.44 -6.80
C VAL A 70 -10.30 -6.17 -6.99
N THR A 71 -9.22 -5.41 -7.14
CA THR A 71 -7.89 -5.99 -7.34
C THR A 71 -6.86 -5.23 -6.53
N LEU A 72 -5.76 -5.91 -6.21
CA LEU A 72 -4.63 -5.23 -5.57
C LEU A 72 -3.97 -4.24 -6.53
N GLU A 73 -4.05 -4.48 -7.83
CA GLU A 73 -3.53 -3.54 -8.81
C GLU A 73 -4.21 -2.18 -8.70
N GLU A 74 -5.53 -2.19 -8.52
CA GLU A 74 -6.27 -0.94 -8.34
C GLU A 74 -5.87 -0.24 -7.05
N VAL A 75 -5.70 -1.00 -5.97
CA VAL A 75 -5.25 -0.44 -4.70
C VAL A 75 -3.86 0.16 -4.85
N GLU A 76 -2.97 -0.57 -5.52
CA GLU A 76 -1.60 -0.14 -5.72
C GLU A 76 -1.53 1.23 -6.40
N GLU A 77 -2.40 1.47 -7.35
CA GLU A 77 -2.43 2.75 -8.07
C GLU A 77 -2.83 3.92 -7.18
N LEU A 78 -3.51 3.65 -6.08
CA LEU A 78 -3.95 4.68 -5.16
C LEU A 78 -2.89 5.02 -4.10
N LEU A 79 -1.85 4.21 -4.00
CA LEU A 79 -0.87 4.30 -2.92
C LEU A 79 0.42 4.96 -3.38
N ASP A 80 1.09 5.60 -2.42
CA ASP A 80 2.40 6.18 -2.66
C ASP A 80 3.42 5.05 -2.84
N PRO A 81 4.04 4.93 -4.02
CA PRO A 81 5.00 3.85 -4.26
C PRO A 81 6.27 3.96 -3.44
N LYS A 82 6.52 5.10 -2.80
CA LYS A 82 7.64 5.24 -1.87
C LYS A 82 7.36 4.59 -0.54
N GLN A 83 6.08 4.44 -0.21
CA GLN A 83 5.68 3.89 1.08
C GLN A 83 5.18 2.47 0.99
N PHE A 84 4.58 2.09 -0.13
CA PHE A 84 3.96 0.78 -0.30
C PHE A 84 4.58 0.03 -1.46
N TYR A 85 4.73 -1.28 -1.28
CA TYR A 85 5.34 -2.14 -2.29
C TYR A 85 4.50 -3.39 -2.48
N ARG A 86 4.25 -3.76 -3.73
CA ARG A 86 3.56 -4.99 -4.07
C ARG A 86 4.51 -6.16 -3.93
N ALA A 87 4.37 -6.92 -2.84
CA ALA A 87 5.31 -8.00 -2.56
C ALA A 87 5.03 -9.24 -3.42
N ASN A 88 3.75 -9.57 -3.58
CA ASN A 88 3.34 -10.74 -4.35
C ASN A 88 1.88 -10.55 -4.76
N ARG A 89 1.24 -11.63 -5.19
CA ARG A 89 -0.14 -11.57 -5.66
C ARG A 89 -1.14 -11.26 -4.55
N GLN A 90 -0.75 -11.49 -3.29
CA GLN A 90 -1.67 -11.40 -2.18
C GLN A 90 -1.44 -10.18 -1.29
N TYR A 91 -0.27 -9.54 -1.38
CA TYR A 91 0.09 -8.52 -0.40
C TYR A 91 0.70 -7.28 -1.03
N ILE A 92 0.24 -6.13 -0.53
CA ILE A 92 0.93 -4.84 -0.67
C ILE A 92 1.34 -4.45 0.73
N ILE A 93 2.61 -4.11 0.93
CA ILE A 93 3.15 -3.84 2.27
C ILE A 93 3.65 -2.42 2.40
N ASN A 94 3.50 -1.88 3.60
CA ASN A 94 4.02 -0.57 3.99
C ASN A 94 5.45 -0.76 4.48
N ILE A 95 6.36 0.09 4.02
CA ILE A 95 7.76 0.02 4.45
C ILE A 95 7.87 0.14 5.97
N GLU A 96 7.00 0.92 6.60
CA GLU A 96 7.04 1.11 8.05
C GLU A 96 6.66 -0.16 8.82
N ALA A 97 6.05 -1.12 8.14
CA ALA A 97 5.64 -2.38 8.78
C ALA A 97 6.73 -3.44 8.74
N ILE A 98 7.79 -3.24 7.97
CA ILE A 98 8.80 -4.26 7.75
C ILE A 98 9.78 -4.31 8.91
N GLN A 99 9.94 -5.49 9.50
CA GLN A 99 10.96 -5.73 10.53
C GLN A 99 12.26 -6.20 9.91
N THR A 100 12.19 -7.29 9.15
CA THR A 100 13.38 -7.88 8.51
C THR A 100 12.96 -8.55 7.21
N VAL A 101 13.94 -8.74 6.34
CA VAL A 101 13.78 -9.49 5.10
C VAL A 101 14.96 -10.45 5.02
N LYS A 102 14.69 -11.74 4.79
CA LYS A 102 15.77 -12.71 4.72
C LYS A 102 15.54 -13.70 3.58
N PRO A 103 16.61 -14.15 2.94
CA PRO A 103 16.50 -15.21 1.94
C PRO A 103 16.22 -16.54 2.61
N VAL A 104 15.42 -17.35 1.96
CA VAL A 104 15.13 -18.70 2.39
C VAL A 104 15.26 -19.63 1.18
N GLU A 105 14.99 -20.91 1.38
CA GLU A 105 15.09 -21.91 0.31
C GLU A 105 14.12 -21.60 -0.82
N ASN A 106 14.34 -22.25 -1.95
CA ASN A 106 13.47 -22.18 -3.14
C ASN A 106 13.43 -20.78 -3.77
N SER A 107 14.55 -20.06 -3.70
CA SER A 107 14.72 -18.75 -4.34
C SER A 107 13.67 -17.75 -3.89
N LYS A 108 13.40 -17.72 -2.60
CA LYS A 108 12.43 -16.80 -2.03
C LYS A 108 13.04 -15.93 -0.94
N LEU A 109 12.38 -14.79 -0.73
CA LEU A 109 12.62 -13.93 0.42
C LEU A 109 11.41 -14.03 1.33
N ILE A 110 11.64 -13.97 2.64
CA ILE A 110 10.56 -13.86 3.61
C ILE A 110 10.65 -12.48 4.24
N ILE A 111 9.55 -11.76 4.17
CA ILE A 111 9.41 -10.45 4.79
C ILE A 111 8.69 -10.65 6.10
N LYS A 112 9.35 -10.31 7.18
CA LYS A 112 8.77 -10.40 8.51
C LYS A 112 8.32 -9.01 8.95
N LEU A 113 7.09 -8.92 9.42
CA LEU A 113 6.54 -7.65 9.85
C LEU A 113 6.81 -7.41 11.33
N LYS A 114 6.81 -6.13 11.71
CA LYS A 114 6.97 -5.71 13.09
C LYS A 114 5.79 -6.18 13.93
N GLU A 115 6.02 -6.33 15.23
CA GLU A 115 4.92 -6.60 16.15
C GLU A 115 3.91 -5.46 16.07
N PRO A 116 2.62 -5.75 16.17
CA PRO A 116 2.01 -7.05 16.50
C PRO A 116 1.61 -7.88 15.27
N ASN A 117 2.15 -7.60 14.10
CA ASN A 117 1.82 -8.31 12.86
C ASN A 117 2.83 -9.40 12.51
N GLN A 118 3.65 -9.82 13.47
CA GLN A 118 4.73 -10.77 13.22
C GLN A 118 4.26 -12.16 12.80
N LYS A 119 2.97 -12.44 12.95
CA LYS A 119 2.42 -13.73 12.48
C LYS A 119 2.29 -13.78 10.97
N LEU A 120 2.26 -12.64 10.32
CA LEU A 120 2.15 -12.59 8.87
C LEU A 120 3.52 -12.82 8.27
N GLU A 121 3.64 -13.87 7.48
CA GLU A 121 4.86 -14.14 6.72
C GLU A 121 4.56 -13.89 5.26
N ILE A 122 5.26 -12.94 4.70
CA ILE A 122 5.02 -12.52 3.32
C ILE A 122 6.21 -12.95 2.49
N ASP A 123 5.97 -13.82 1.53
CA ASP A 123 7.05 -14.29 0.66
C ASP A 123 7.12 -13.48 -0.62
N MET A 124 8.31 -13.46 -1.20
CA MET A 124 8.56 -12.75 -2.44
C MET A 124 9.65 -13.48 -3.19
N SER A 125 9.61 -13.41 -4.52
CA SER A 125 10.64 -14.00 -5.35
C SER A 125 11.99 -13.30 -5.11
N ARG A 126 13.06 -14.09 -4.99
CA ARG A 126 14.42 -13.55 -4.84
C ARG A 126 14.87 -12.79 -6.08
N LEU A 127 14.23 -13.03 -7.22
CA LEU A 127 14.53 -12.27 -8.43
C LEU A 127 14.23 -10.77 -8.24
N LYS A 128 13.31 -10.45 -7.36
CA LYS A 128 12.98 -9.05 -7.05
C LYS A 128 13.92 -8.45 -6.02
N SER A 129 14.83 -9.22 -5.47
CA SER A 129 15.67 -8.79 -4.36
C SER A 129 16.43 -7.49 -4.63
N PRO A 130 17.11 -7.32 -5.76
CA PRO A 130 17.84 -6.07 -6.00
C PRO A 130 16.91 -4.85 -6.05
N GLU A 131 15.77 -4.98 -6.74
CA GLU A 131 14.80 -3.92 -6.85
C GLU A 131 14.20 -3.58 -5.49
N PHE A 132 13.82 -4.60 -4.74
CA PHE A 132 13.19 -4.43 -3.45
C PHE A 132 14.15 -3.79 -2.44
N LYS A 133 15.40 -4.25 -2.42
CA LYS A 133 16.41 -3.68 -1.54
C LYS A 133 16.63 -2.21 -1.85
N LYS A 134 16.68 -1.90 -3.14
CA LYS A 134 16.85 -0.52 -3.59
C LYS A 134 15.66 0.34 -3.18
N TRP A 135 14.47 -0.22 -3.26
CA TRP A 135 13.26 0.49 -2.84
C TRP A 135 13.29 0.80 -1.34
N MET A 136 13.77 -0.14 -0.53
CA MET A 136 13.85 0.08 0.92
C MET A 136 14.95 1.05 1.31
N ASP A 137 15.99 1.15 0.51
CA ASP A 137 17.21 1.87 0.85
C ASP A 137 17.20 3.28 0.28
N ARG A 138 16.32 4.12 0.79
CA ARG A 138 16.26 5.51 0.33
C ARG A 138 15.78 6.45 1.41
#